data_6bfa06bcc9dbba0e8c198759c6095910
#
_entry.id   6bfa06bcc9dbba0e8c198759c6095910
#
_cell.length_a   1.000
_cell.length_b   1.000
_cell.length_c   1.000
_cell.angle_alpha   90.00
_cell.angle_beta   90.00
_cell.angle_gamma   90.00
#
_symmetry.space_group_name_H-M   'P 1'
#
loop_
_entity.id
_entity.type
_entity.pdbx_description
1 polymer ?
#
loop_
_entity_poly.entity_id
_entity_poly.type
_entity_poly.pdbx_seq_one_letter_code
_entity_poly.pdbx_strand_id
1 'polypeptide(L)'
;MLQQTQVKTVIPYFKKFTTEIKSLKKLSSTSERKVLKLWEGLGYYRRCRNLIKTAKIIVRKERSKLPKTLVDIKRLPGIGDYTGNVLLALIYNQPRLALDGNVKRVFSRIFNKHEKKLDYEKIIATNRNKLFFKRNSDL
;
A
#
# COMPACT_ATOMS: atom_id res chain seq x y z
N MET A 1 6.33 -4.23 -3.44
CA MET A 1 6.73 -5.50 -4.05
C MET A 1 5.56 -6.49 -4.18
N LEU A 2 4.64 -6.54 -3.23
CA LEU A 2 3.53 -7.50 -3.18
C LEU A 2 2.38 -7.29 -4.20
N GLN A 3 2.32 -6.19 -4.91
CA GLN A 3 1.31 -5.98 -5.96
C GLN A 3 1.48 -7.06 -7.04
N GLN A 4 0.48 -7.97 -7.16
CA GLN A 4 0.47 -9.07 -8.13
C GLN A 4 1.70 -10.02 -8.07
N THR A 5 2.31 -10.16 -6.90
CA THR A 5 3.42 -11.09 -6.67
C THR A 5 3.23 -11.80 -5.33
N GLN A 6 3.43 -13.11 -5.31
CA GLN A 6 3.25 -13.93 -4.12
C GLN A 6 4.28 -13.56 -3.04
N VAL A 7 3.87 -13.65 -1.77
CA VAL A 7 4.71 -13.33 -0.61
C VAL A 7 6.01 -14.15 -0.62
N LYS A 8 5.93 -15.45 -0.86
CA LYS A 8 7.09 -16.36 -0.92
C LYS A 8 8.16 -15.87 -1.90
N THR A 9 7.74 -15.41 -3.07
CA THR A 9 8.64 -14.85 -4.09
C THR A 9 9.26 -13.52 -3.65
N VAL A 10 8.50 -12.67 -2.93
CA VAL A 10 8.96 -11.34 -2.53
C VAL A 10 9.97 -11.36 -1.37
N ILE A 11 9.86 -12.31 -0.45
CA ILE A 11 10.69 -12.34 0.77
C ILE A 11 12.20 -12.18 0.50
N PRO A 12 12.86 -12.96 -0.38
CA PRO A 12 14.29 -12.81 -0.63
C PRO A 12 14.64 -11.44 -1.23
N TYR A 13 13.82 -10.94 -2.14
CA TYR A 13 14.01 -9.59 -2.72
C TYR A 13 13.85 -8.49 -1.68
N PHE A 14 12.85 -8.61 -0.82
CA PHE A 14 12.60 -7.64 0.25
C PHE A 14 13.77 -7.57 1.22
N LYS A 15 14.28 -8.72 1.67
CA LYS A 15 15.44 -8.80 2.55
C LYS A 15 16.65 -8.12 1.92
N LYS A 16 17.02 -8.50 0.68
CA LYS A 16 18.15 -7.91 -0.05
C LYS A 16 17.95 -6.40 -0.24
N PHE A 17 16.75 -5.98 -0.65
CA PHE A 17 16.44 -4.58 -0.89
C PHE A 17 16.57 -3.73 0.38
N THR A 18 16.04 -4.18 1.52
CA THR A 18 16.07 -3.44 2.79
C THR A 18 17.45 -3.41 3.43
N THR A 19 18.29 -4.40 3.17
CA THR A 19 19.70 -4.39 3.58
C THR A 19 20.48 -3.28 2.85
N GLU A 20 20.28 -3.13 1.54
CA GLU A 20 20.97 -2.15 0.71
C GLU A 20 20.36 -0.74 0.81
N ILE A 21 19.04 -0.66 0.91
CA ILE A 21 18.25 0.58 0.89
C ILE A 21 17.55 0.75 2.24
N LYS A 22 18.27 1.30 3.20
CA LYS A 22 17.81 1.41 4.60
C LYS A 22 16.84 2.57 4.88
N SER A 23 16.60 3.48 3.92
CA SER A 23 15.72 4.63 4.13
C SER A 23 15.18 5.21 2.84
N LEU A 24 14.09 5.99 2.91
CA LEU A 24 13.55 6.74 1.77
C LEU A 24 14.56 7.74 1.20
N LYS A 25 15.37 8.39 2.04
CA LYS A 25 16.44 9.27 1.60
C LYS A 25 17.47 8.51 0.75
N LYS A 26 17.92 7.34 1.24
CA LYS A 26 18.83 6.49 0.49
C LYS A 26 18.24 6.04 -0.84
N LEU A 27 16.96 5.63 -0.84
CA LEU A 27 16.26 5.24 -2.08
C LEU A 27 16.20 6.40 -3.08
N SER A 28 15.87 7.60 -2.61
CA SER A 28 15.72 8.78 -3.47
C SER A 28 17.04 9.22 -4.12
N SER A 29 18.18 8.97 -3.48
CA SER A 29 19.53 9.32 -3.95
C SER A 29 20.26 8.19 -4.67
N THR A 30 19.74 6.95 -4.61
CA THR A 30 20.34 5.81 -5.30
C THR A 30 19.98 5.86 -6.80
N SER A 31 20.95 5.54 -7.66
CA SER A 31 20.71 5.48 -9.11
C SER A 31 19.65 4.47 -9.48
N GLU A 32 18.81 4.79 -10.46
CA GLU A 32 17.76 3.89 -10.95
C GLU A 32 18.32 2.52 -11.35
N ARG A 33 19.48 2.50 -12.03
CA ARG A 33 20.19 1.28 -12.44
C ARG A 33 20.47 0.37 -11.24
N LYS A 34 20.97 0.92 -10.12
CA LYS A 34 21.26 0.13 -8.91
C LYS A 34 19.98 -0.41 -8.29
N VAL A 35 18.92 0.39 -8.23
CA VAL A 35 17.62 -0.07 -7.65
C VAL A 35 16.98 -1.14 -8.52
N LEU A 36 17.03 -0.99 -9.85
CA LEU A 36 16.53 -2.00 -10.80
C LEU A 36 17.31 -3.32 -10.69
N LYS A 37 18.63 -3.27 -10.44
CA LYS A 37 19.45 -4.47 -10.20
C LYS A 37 19.01 -5.24 -8.95
N LEU A 38 18.59 -4.54 -7.89
CA LEU A 38 18.03 -5.17 -6.69
C LEU A 38 16.63 -5.76 -6.92
N TRP A 39 15.96 -5.34 -7.98
CA TRP A 39 14.62 -5.81 -8.36
C TRP A 39 14.65 -6.87 -9.45
N GLU A 40 15.83 -7.15 -10.03
CA GLU A 40 16.00 -8.05 -11.16
C GLU A 40 15.45 -9.45 -10.85
N GLY A 41 14.59 -9.97 -11.75
CA GLY A 41 13.90 -11.25 -11.58
C GLY A 41 12.51 -11.18 -10.91
N LEU A 42 12.19 -10.09 -10.19
CA LEU A 42 10.87 -9.94 -9.56
C LEU A 42 9.76 -9.56 -10.56
N GLY A 43 10.12 -9.03 -11.72
CA GLY A 43 9.18 -8.60 -12.76
C GLY A 43 8.42 -7.30 -12.44
N TYR A 44 7.52 -6.92 -13.36
CA TYR A 44 6.70 -5.72 -13.22
C TYR A 44 7.51 -4.47 -12.83
N TYR A 45 8.58 -4.17 -13.57
CA TYR A 45 9.56 -3.11 -13.30
C TYR A 45 8.97 -1.71 -13.17
N ARG A 46 7.77 -1.48 -13.71
CA ARG A 46 7.01 -0.23 -13.50
C ARG A 46 6.78 0.06 -12.02
N ARG A 47 6.58 -0.98 -11.18
CA ARG A 47 6.44 -0.83 -9.73
C ARG A 47 7.73 -0.29 -9.09
N CYS A 48 8.88 -0.81 -9.52
CA CYS A 48 10.18 -0.34 -9.06
C CYS A 48 10.39 1.14 -9.41
N ARG A 49 10.14 1.52 -10.67
CA ARG A 49 10.24 2.91 -11.11
C ARG A 49 9.28 3.83 -10.35
N ASN A 50 8.04 3.40 -10.13
CA ASN A 50 7.08 4.13 -9.31
C ASN A 50 7.56 4.31 -7.87
N LEU A 51 8.14 3.28 -7.26
CA LEU A 51 8.71 3.35 -5.91
C LEU A 51 9.84 4.38 -5.83
N ILE A 52 10.74 4.42 -6.82
CA ILE A 52 11.82 5.42 -6.90
C ILE A 52 11.25 6.84 -7.04
N LYS A 53 10.31 7.02 -7.96
CA LYS A 53 9.64 8.33 -8.16
C LYS A 53 8.93 8.79 -6.90
N THR A 54 8.19 7.89 -6.25
CA THR A 54 7.50 8.16 -4.99
C THR A 54 8.48 8.56 -3.89
N ALA A 55 9.60 7.85 -3.73
CA ALA A 55 10.62 8.19 -2.74
C ALA A 55 11.19 9.60 -2.97
N LYS A 56 11.47 9.96 -4.23
CA LYS A 56 11.95 11.31 -4.60
C LYS A 56 10.92 12.39 -4.24
N ILE A 57 9.64 12.17 -4.52
CA ILE A 57 8.57 13.11 -4.18
C ILE A 57 8.45 13.28 -2.68
N ILE A 58 8.41 12.18 -1.92
CA ILE A 58 8.26 12.21 -0.46
C ILE A 58 9.44 12.93 0.20
N VAL A 59 10.67 12.67 -0.25
CA VAL A 59 11.84 13.34 0.31
C VAL A 59 11.85 14.84 0.01
N ARG A 60 11.46 15.23 -1.21
CA ARG A 60 11.50 16.64 -1.64
C ARG A 60 10.34 17.47 -1.10
N LYS A 61 9.11 16.95 -1.14
CA LYS A 61 7.89 17.71 -0.88
C LYS A 61 7.27 17.44 0.48
N GLU A 62 7.41 16.22 0.99
CA GLU A 62 6.69 15.75 2.18
C GLU A 62 7.60 15.58 3.41
N ARG A 63 8.77 16.23 3.42
CA ARG A 63 9.75 16.16 4.53
C ARG A 63 10.06 14.71 4.96
N SER A 64 10.13 13.79 4.01
CA SER A 64 10.34 12.34 4.23
C SER A 64 9.21 11.62 5.00
N LYS A 65 8.01 12.20 5.07
CA LYS A 65 6.82 11.58 5.67
C LYS A 65 5.79 11.29 4.59
N LEU A 66 5.09 10.18 4.71
CA LEU A 66 3.96 9.88 3.82
C LEU A 66 2.78 10.82 4.09
N PRO A 67 2.04 11.25 3.07
CA PRO A 67 0.80 12.01 3.27
C PRO A 67 -0.21 11.23 4.11
N LYS A 68 -0.99 11.96 4.92
CA LYS A 68 -1.97 11.38 5.85
C LYS A 68 -3.39 11.29 5.30
N THR A 69 -3.64 11.84 4.10
CA THR A 69 -4.96 11.79 3.46
C THR A 69 -4.95 10.87 2.25
N LEU A 70 -6.10 10.27 1.93
CA LEU A 70 -6.22 9.41 0.75
C LEU A 70 -6.01 10.21 -0.55
N VAL A 71 -6.49 11.45 -0.59
CA VAL A 71 -6.34 12.34 -1.74
C VAL A 71 -4.86 12.59 -2.04
N ASP A 72 -4.09 12.94 -1.04
CA ASP A 72 -2.67 13.29 -1.24
C ASP A 72 -1.81 12.04 -1.51
N ILE A 73 -2.07 10.92 -0.82
CA ILE A 73 -1.30 9.69 -1.03
C ILE A 73 -1.53 9.10 -2.43
N LYS A 74 -2.72 9.28 -3.01
CA LYS A 74 -3.05 8.87 -4.39
C LYS A 74 -2.33 9.70 -5.46
N ARG A 75 -1.81 10.88 -5.14
CA ARG A 75 -0.96 11.67 -6.04
C ARG A 75 0.42 11.05 -6.24
N LEU A 76 0.79 10.09 -5.40
CA LEU A 76 2.07 9.41 -5.51
C LEU A 76 2.03 8.32 -6.61
N PRO A 77 3.08 8.21 -7.44
CA PRO A 77 3.12 7.26 -8.54
C PRO A 77 2.89 5.81 -8.10
N GLY A 78 1.94 5.13 -8.74
CA GLY A 78 1.63 3.72 -8.49
C GLY A 78 0.78 3.44 -7.24
N ILE A 79 0.21 4.49 -6.63
CA ILE A 79 -0.71 4.36 -5.49
C ILE A 79 -2.14 4.68 -5.95
N GLY A 80 -2.97 3.65 -5.99
CA GLY A 80 -4.41 3.75 -6.20
C GLY A 80 -5.19 3.65 -4.87
N ASP A 81 -6.51 3.57 -4.96
CA ASP A 81 -7.40 3.51 -3.78
C ASP A 81 -7.04 2.34 -2.84
N TYR A 82 -6.85 1.15 -3.39
CA TYR A 82 -6.46 -0.02 -2.61
C TYR A 82 -5.16 0.22 -1.83
N THR A 83 -4.09 0.54 -2.54
CA THR A 83 -2.76 0.73 -1.92
C THR A 83 -2.75 1.91 -0.95
N GLY A 84 -3.45 3.00 -1.28
CA GLY A 84 -3.57 4.17 -0.43
C GLY A 84 -4.27 3.83 0.90
N ASN A 85 -5.39 3.11 0.86
CA ASN A 85 -6.11 2.67 2.06
C ASN A 85 -5.27 1.71 2.90
N VAL A 86 -4.56 0.74 2.28
CA VAL A 86 -3.62 -0.14 3.01
C VAL A 86 -2.54 0.67 3.73
N LEU A 87 -1.90 1.60 3.05
CA LEU A 87 -0.84 2.41 3.65
C LEU A 87 -1.33 3.28 4.80
N LEU A 88 -2.49 3.92 4.64
CA LEU A 88 -3.09 4.73 5.70
C LEU A 88 -3.50 3.90 6.91
N ALA A 89 -4.02 2.71 6.69
CA ALA A 89 -4.37 1.79 7.78
C ALA A 89 -3.12 1.31 8.53
N LEU A 90 -2.09 0.84 7.82
CA LEU A 90 -0.91 0.23 8.44
C LEU A 90 0.02 1.26 9.09
N ILE A 91 0.22 2.42 8.46
CA ILE A 91 1.21 3.41 8.93
C ILE A 91 0.60 4.38 9.94
N TYR A 92 -0.66 4.79 9.71
CA TYR A 92 -1.32 5.79 10.53
C TYR A 92 -2.46 5.24 11.38
N ASN A 93 -2.63 3.91 11.42
CA ASN A 93 -3.71 3.24 12.15
C ASN A 93 -5.11 3.83 11.85
N GLN A 94 -5.31 4.32 10.62
CA GLN A 94 -6.61 4.85 10.22
C GLN A 94 -7.59 3.71 9.95
N PRO A 95 -8.85 3.83 10.36
CA PRO A 95 -9.90 2.85 10.10
C PRO A 95 -10.27 2.88 8.61
N ARG A 96 -9.48 2.21 7.80
CA ARG A 96 -9.60 2.14 6.34
C ARG A 96 -9.72 0.69 5.89
N LEU A 97 -10.59 0.46 4.94
CA LEU A 97 -10.74 -0.84 4.29
C LEU A 97 -10.19 -0.78 2.87
N ALA A 98 -9.25 -1.66 2.57
CA ALA A 98 -8.73 -1.82 1.21
C ALA A 98 -9.61 -2.80 0.45
N LEU A 99 -10.45 -2.30 -0.44
CA LEU A 99 -11.41 -3.09 -1.21
C LEU A 99 -10.72 -3.76 -2.41
N ASP A 100 -10.39 -5.03 -2.28
CA ASP A 100 -10.01 -5.89 -3.40
C ASP A 100 -11.15 -6.82 -3.81
N GLY A 101 -10.93 -7.65 -4.84
CA GLY A 101 -11.93 -8.62 -5.30
C GLY A 101 -12.32 -9.66 -4.23
N ASN A 102 -11.43 -9.99 -3.31
CA ASN A 102 -11.71 -10.95 -2.24
C ASN A 102 -12.63 -10.32 -1.18
N VAL A 103 -12.31 -9.11 -0.74
CA VAL A 103 -13.14 -8.35 0.21
C VAL A 103 -14.53 -8.09 -0.38
N LYS A 104 -14.61 -7.69 -1.64
CA LYS A 104 -15.90 -7.49 -2.34
C LYS A 104 -16.71 -8.76 -2.38
N ARG A 105 -16.11 -9.90 -2.69
CA ARG A 105 -16.77 -11.21 -2.70
C ARG A 105 -17.28 -11.62 -1.32
N VAL A 106 -16.50 -11.39 -0.27
CA VAL A 106 -16.93 -11.64 1.11
C VAL A 106 -18.16 -10.80 1.45
N PHE A 107 -18.13 -9.50 1.16
CA PHE A 107 -19.27 -8.63 1.40
C PHE A 107 -20.50 -9.02 0.57
N SER A 108 -20.31 -9.39 -0.69
CA SER A 108 -21.39 -9.90 -1.55
C SER A 108 -22.11 -11.09 -0.89
N ARG A 109 -21.37 -12.01 -0.30
CA ARG A 109 -21.93 -13.17 0.42
C ARG A 109 -22.62 -12.79 1.73
N ILE A 110 -21.99 -11.94 2.55
CA ILE A 110 -22.55 -11.49 3.83
C ILE A 110 -23.87 -10.75 3.63
N PHE A 111 -23.94 -9.86 2.64
CA PHE A 111 -25.14 -9.05 2.38
C PHE A 111 -26.11 -9.68 1.37
N ASN A 112 -25.81 -10.86 0.86
CA ASN A 112 -26.60 -11.55 -0.17
C ASN A 112 -26.95 -10.63 -1.36
N LYS A 113 -25.96 -9.87 -1.83
CA LYS A 113 -26.11 -8.91 -2.93
C LYS A 113 -24.94 -9.02 -3.89
N HIS A 114 -25.23 -8.83 -5.19
CA HIS A 114 -24.16 -8.76 -6.19
C HIS A 114 -23.21 -7.58 -5.89
N GLU A 115 -21.90 -7.78 -6.10
CA GLU A 115 -20.83 -6.82 -5.79
C GLU A 115 -21.10 -5.41 -6.31
N LYS A 116 -21.65 -5.29 -7.55
CA LYS A 116 -21.98 -3.99 -8.17
C LYS A 116 -23.17 -3.27 -7.52
N LYS A 117 -23.98 -3.98 -6.69
CA LYS A 117 -25.14 -3.40 -5.99
C LYS A 117 -24.83 -3.02 -4.55
N LEU A 118 -23.56 -3.18 -4.11
CA LEU A 118 -23.13 -2.84 -2.77
C LEU A 118 -22.53 -1.44 -2.73
N ASP A 119 -23.08 -0.62 -1.84
CA ASP A 119 -22.49 0.66 -1.46
C ASP A 119 -21.47 0.41 -0.34
N TYR A 120 -20.22 0.20 -0.74
CA TYR A 120 -19.13 -0.11 0.18
C TYR A 120 -18.83 1.03 1.15
N GLU A 121 -18.99 2.29 0.74
CA GLU A 121 -18.75 3.44 1.62
C GLU A 121 -19.79 3.47 2.74
N LYS A 122 -21.05 3.29 2.41
CA LYS A 122 -22.15 3.18 3.38
C LYS A 122 -21.96 1.99 4.32
N ILE A 123 -21.59 0.82 3.79
CA ILE A 123 -21.33 -0.39 4.59
C ILE A 123 -20.21 -0.15 5.59
N ILE A 124 -19.11 0.44 5.16
CA ILE A 124 -17.97 0.75 6.01
C ILE A 124 -18.36 1.76 7.09
N ALA A 125 -19.06 2.83 6.72
CA ALA A 125 -19.51 3.86 7.66
C ALA A 125 -20.44 3.28 8.74
N THR A 126 -21.46 2.52 8.32
CA THR A 126 -22.46 1.93 9.24
C THR A 126 -21.86 0.86 10.16
N ASN A 127 -20.88 0.08 9.68
CA ASN A 127 -20.31 -1.03 10.43
C ASN A 127 -18.92 -0.71 10.99
N ARG A 128 -18.53 0.53 11.09
CA ARG A 128 -17.18 0.97 11.46
C ARG A 128 -16.66 0.31 12.74
N ASN A 129 -17.47 0.27 13.79
CA ASN A 129 -17.11 -0.32 15.09
C ASN A 129 -16.94 -1.84 15.04
N LYS A 130 -17.62 -2.52 14.09
CA LYS A 130 -17.52 -3.97 13.88
C LYS A 130 -16.39 -4.37 12.97
N LEU A 131 -16.04 -3.51 11.99
CA LEU A 131 -15.00 -3.77 11.00
C LEU A 131 -13.60 -3.36 11.48
N PHE A 132 -13.52 -2.39 12.39
CA PHE A 132 -12.24 -1.86 12.86
C PHE A 132 -12.17 -1.98 14.37
N PHE A 133 -11.45 -2.99 14.85
CA PHE A 133 -11.13 -3.11 16.27
C PHE A 133 -10.11 -2.03 16.64
N LYS A 134 -10.33 -1.35 17.76
CA LYS A 134 -9.27 -0.58 18.39
C LYS A 134 -8.16 -1.58 18.73
N ARG A 135 -6.97 -1.36 18.20
CA ARG A 135 -5.79 -2.05 18.70
C ARG A 135 -5.64 -1.60 20.15
N ASN A 136 -5.92 -2.50 21.10
CA ASN A 136 -5.56 -2.24 22.48
C ASN A 136 -4.04 -2.04 22.48
N SER A 137 -3.61 -0.86 22.94
CA SER A 137 -2.20 -0.48 23.06
C SER A 137 -1.49 -1.20 24.22
N ASP A 138 -2.09 -2.28 24.75
CA ASP A 138 -1.62 -3.00 25.91
C ASP A 138 -1.49 -4.50 25.57
N LEU A 139 -0.50 -4.83 24.73
CA LEU A 139 0.13 -6.14 24.63
C LEU A 139 1.62 -5.95 24.33
#